data_d1d1e246d60f00271c01392c92859273
#
_entry.id   d1d1e246d60f00271c01392c92859273
#
_cell.length_a   1.000
_cell.length_b   1.000
_cell.length_c   1.000
_cell.angle_alpha   90.00
_cell.angle_beta   90.00
_cell.angle_gamma   90.00
#
_symmetry.space_group_name_H-M   'P 1'
#
loop_
_entity.id
_entity.type
_entity.pdbx_description
1 polymer ?
#
loop_
_entity_poly.entity_id
_entity_poly.type
_entity_poly.pdbx_seq_one_letter_code
_entity_poly.pdbx_strand_id
1 'polypeptide(L)'
;MSWQRWGRTTATAERAGTWHHALTLEGVSREYRRGVVALHPIHLTVPRGRFLAVMGPSGCGKSTLLQCAAGLDRPTAGTVCIGGTELSSLKETALTRLRRERIGFVFQAHHLVPSLSVAENVSLPLLLGGRAVGDRALRGLAAVGLGDRGEAMPSELSGGQCQRVAIARALVTAPDIVFADEPTGALDPAAAEEALKLLRQAVDRDGHTVVMVTHDPFAAAWADEVLFLMRGKLVGRQERPEAAGIRRVLKDLGEGAA
;
A
#
# COMPACT_ATOMS: atom_id res chain seq x y z
N MET A 1 2.30 2.90 21.25
CA MET A 1 2.36 1.42 21.19
C MET A 1 2.83 1.02 19.82
N SER A 2 3.79 0.08 19.68
CA SER A 2 4.30 -0.31 18.37
C SER A 2 3.53 -1.51 17.80
N TRP A 3 3.36 -1.53 16.50
CA TRP A 3 2.73 -2.63 15.74
C TRP A 3 3.56 -3.93 15.84
N GLN A 4 4.85 -3.85 16.20
CA GLN A 4 5.76 -5.00 16.33
C GLN A 4 5.33 -6.04 17.37
N ARG A 5 4.58 -5.65 18.41
CA ARG A 5 4.03 -6.57 19.41
C ARG A 5 2.85 -7.42 18.90
N TRP A 6 2.47 -7.26 17.63
CA TRP A 6 1.19 -7.74 17.11
C TRP A 6 1.24 -9.06 16.37
N GLY A 7 2.35 -9.71 16.27
CA GLY A 7 2.35 -11.04 15.71
C GLY A 7 3.43 -11.39 14.73
N ARG A 8 4.64 -10.92 14.95
CA ARG A 8 5.76 -11.72 14.46
C ARG A 8 5.75 -13.03 15.27
N THR A 9 5.00 -14.00 14.78
CA THR A 9 5.27 -15.40 15.13
C THR A 9 6.70 -15.67 14.67
N THR A 10 7.39 -16.61 15.32
CA THR A 10 8.73 -17.11 14.91
C THR A 10 8.84 -17.32 13.40
N ALA A 11 7.78 -17.77 12.74
CA ALA A 11 7.68 -17.91 11.28
C ALA A 11 7.85 -16.59 10.49
N THR A 12 7.48 -15.42 11.03
CA THR A 12 7.67 -14.12 10.36
C THR A 12 9.09 -13.60 10.57
N ALA A 13 9.68 -13.90 11.73
CA ALA A 13 11.07 -13.57 12.02
C ALA A 13 12.05 -14.45 11.21
N GLU A 14 11.75 -15.74 11.04
CA GLU A 14 12.53 -16.65 10.19
C GLU A 14 12.44 -16.29 8.70
N ARG A 15 11.28 -15.77 8.22
CA ARG A 15 11.13 -15.29 6.84
C ARG A 15 11.89 -13.98 6.57
N ALA A 16 12.12 -13.14 7.59
CA ALA A 16 12.86 -11.89 7.43
C ALA A 16 14.37 -12.07 7.22
N GLY A 17 14.92 -13.23 7.52
CA GLY A 17 16.35 -13.48 7.52
C GLY A 17 17.01 -13.67 6.14
N THR A 18 16.26 -13.88 5.06
CA THR A 18 16.83 -14.26 3.75
C THR A 18 16.53 -13.31 2.58
N TRP A 19 15.52 -12.42 2.70
CA TRP A 19 15.12 -11.56 1.59
C TRP A 19 15.23 -10.09 1.96
N HIS A 20 16.16 -9.37 1.33
CA HIS A 20 16.40 -7.93 1.56
C HIS A 20 15.28 -7.06 0.97
N HIS A 21 14.46 -7.58 0.05
CA HIS A 21 13.45 -6.83 -0.69
C HIS A 21 12.04 -7.27 -0.32
N ALA A 22 11.15 -6.30 -0.11
CA ALA A 22 9.73 -6.56 0.10
C ALA A 22 9.01 -6.79 -1.22
N LEU A 23 9.41 -6.07 -2.29
CA LEU A 23 8.87 -6.17 -3.64
C LEU A 23 10.00 -6.17 -4.66
N THR A 24 9.89 -7.03 -5.67
CA THR A 24 10.74 -7.00 -6.87
C THR A 24 9.84 -7.15 -8.09
N LEU A 25 10.01 -6.26 -9.07
CA LEU A 25 9.41 -6.31 -10.40
C LEU A 25 10.52 -6.46 -11.42
N GLU A 26 10.44 -7.48 -12.28
CA GLU A 26 11.43 -7.74 -13.33
C GLU A 26 10.73 -7.75 -14.70
N GLY A 27 10.90 -6.67 -15.47
CA GLY A 27 10.32 -6.52 -16.80
C GLY A 27 8.79 -6.54 -16.82
N VAL A 28 8.15 -6.13 -15.73
CA VAL A 28 6.68 -6.15 -15.59
C VAL A 28 6.05 -5.18 -16.59
N SER A 29 5.22 -5.72 -17.47
CA SER A 29 4.45 -4.94 -18.45
C SER A 29 2.99 -5.33 -18.44
N ARG A 30 2.11 -4.39 -18.84
CA ARG A 30 0.67 -4.64 -18.94
C ARG A 30 0.08 -4.03 -20.19
N GLU A 31 -0.47 -4.89 -21.01
CA GLU A 31 -1.24 -4.53 -22.19
C GLU A 31 -2.67 -5.03 -22.03
N TYR A 32 -3.64 -4.15 -22.19
CA TYR A 32 -5.06 -4.48 -22.17
C TYR A 32 -5.57 -4.79 -23.60
N ARG A 33 -6.79 -5.29 -23.68
CA ARG A 33 -7.45 -5.58 -24.95
C ARG A 33 -7.38 -4.36 -25.89
N ARG A 34 -7.28 -4.61 -27.20
CA ARG A 34 -7.13 -3.61 -28.27
C ARG A 34 -5.77 -2.90 -28.32
N GLY A 35 -4.71 -3.49 -27.77
CA GLY A 35 -3.35 -2.94 -27.87
C GLY A 35 -3.08 -1.73 -26.97
N VAL A 36 -3.91 -1.49 -25.95
CA VAL A 36 -3.67 -0.39 -24.99
C VAL A 36 -2.57 -0.80 -24.02
N VAL A 37 -1.36 -0.26 -24.21
CA VAL A 37 -0.23 -0.48 -23.32
C VAL A 37 -0.36 0.45 -22.10
N ALA A 38 -0.68 -0.13 -20.93
CA ALA A 38 -0.77 0.60 -19.67
C ALA A 38 0.58 0.68 -18.94
N LEU A 39 1.42 -0.37 -19.09
CA LEU A 39 2.78 -0.41 -18.55
C LEU A 39 3.74 -0.97 -19.60
N HIS A 40 4.81 -0.26 -19.87
CA HIS A 40 6.00 -0.79 -20.53
C HIS A 40 6.84 -1.60 -19.52
N PRO A 41 7.83 -2.40 -19.96
CA PRO A 41 8.65 -3.18 -19.04
C PRO A 41 9.22 -2.32 -17.90
N ILE A 42 8.82 -2.65 -16.66
CA ILE A 42 9.26 -1.96 -15.44
C ILE A 42 10.14 -2.90 -14.63
N HIS A 43 11.28 -2.38 -14.20
CA HIS A 43 12.17 -2.99 -13.21
C HIS A 43 12.16 -2.12 -11.96
N LEU A 44 11.81 -2.71 -10.84
CA LEU A 44 11.71 -2.00 -9.56
C LEU A 44 12.02 -2.96 -8.42
N THR A 45 12.84 -2.50 -7.48
CA THR A 45 13.12 -3.21 -6.24
C THR A 45 12.85 -2.29 -5.06
N VAL A 46 12.03 -2.75 -4.12
CA VAL A 46 11.67 -2.01 -2.90
C VAL A 46 12.26 -2.75 -1.70
N PRO A 47 13.25 -2.18 -1.00
CA PRO A 47 13.80 -2.76 0.21
C PRO A 47 12.74 -2.85 1.33
N ARG A 48 12.94 -3.77 2.27
CA ARG A 48 12.08 -3.84 3.46
C ARG A 48 12.21 -2.59 4.32
N GLY A 49 11.13 -2.19 4.97
CA GLY A 49 11.11 -1.03 5.87
C GLY A 49 11.27 0.31 5.16
N ARG A 50 10.83 0.41 3.90
CA ARG A 50 10.88 1.64 3.12
C ARG A 50 9.50 2.12 2.75
N PHE A 51 9.34 3.43 2.67
CA PHE A 51 8.16 4.09 2.14
C PHE A 51 8.47 4.60 0.74
N LEU A 52 7.89 3.98 -0.28
CA LEU A 52 8.01 4.39 -1.68
C LEU A 52 6.72 5.08 -2.13
N ALA A 53 6.82 6.21 -2.82
CA ALA A 53 5.71 6.81 -3.54
C ALA A 53 5.92 6.69 -5.06
N VAL A 54 4.84 6.44 -5.79
CA VAL A 54 4.81 6.49 -7.26
C VAL A 54 3.88 7.60 -7.68
N MET A 55 4.43 8.56 -8.40
CA MET A 55 3.72 9.75 -8.89
C MET A 55 3.62 9.79 -10.41
N GLY A 56 2.65 10.56 -10.89
CA GLY A 56 2.45 10.82 -12.31
C GLY A 56 1.04 11.32 -12.59
N PRO A 57 0.75 11.83 -13.80
CA PRO A 57 -0.56 12.33 -14.16
C PRO A 57 -1.63 11.25 -14.15
N SER A 58 -2.90 11.66 -14.16
CA SER A 58 -4.02 10.71 -14.28
C SER A 58 -3.87 9.88 -15.56
N GLY A 59 -4.18 8.59 -15.48
CA GLY A 59 -4.10 7.66 -16.61
C GLY A 59 -2.68 7.21 -17.01
N CYS A 60 -1.61 7.61 -16.32
CA CYS A 60 -0.24 7.21 -16.68
C CYS A 60 0.13 5.76 -16.33
N GLY A 61 -0.75 5.00 -15.65
CA GLY A 61 -0.52 3.59 -15.30
C GLY A 61 -0.27 3.31 -13.81
N LYS A 62 -0.39 4.29 -12.89
CA LYS A 62 -0.10 4.11 -11.44
C LYS A 62 -0.91 3.00 -10.80
N SER A 63 -2.23 3.04 -10.93
CA SER A 63 -3.10 2.00 -10.33
C SER A 63 -2.87 0.64 -11.00
N THR A 64 -2.56 0.60 -12.31
CA THR A 64 -2.18 -0.64 -13.00
C THR A 64 -0.87 -1.21 -12.43
N LEU A 65 0.14 -0.36 -12.19
CA LEU A 65 1.40 -0.78 -11.58
C LEU A 65 1.15 -1.37 -10.19
N LEU A 66 0.36 -0.68 -9.36
CA LEU A 66 0.01 -1.14 -8.01
C LEU A 66 -0.76 -2.46 -8.07
N GLN A 67 -1.75 -2.60 -8.96
CA GLN A 67 -2.54 -3.81 -9.12
C GLN A 67 -1.69 -5.00 -9.57
N CYS A 68 -0.77 -4.81 -10.53
CA CYS A 68 0.17 -5.85 -10.93
C CYS A 68 1.13 -6.22 -9.79
N ALA A 69 1.70 -5.23 -9.09
CA ALA A 69 2.62 -5.44 -7.99
C ALA A 69 1.95 -6.20 -6.82
N ALA A 70 0.66 -5.97 -6.59
CA ALA A 70 -0.13 -6.62 -5.55
C ALA A 70 -0.74 -7.97 -5.99
N GLY A 71 -0.55 -8.38 -7.23
CA GLY A 71 -1.15 -9.58 -7.79
C GLY A 71 -2.68 -9.52 -7.92
N LEU A 72 -3.26 -8.31 -7.97
CA LEU A 72 -4.69 -8.09 -8.24
C LEU A 72 -4.98 -8.17 -9.73
N ASP A 73 -4.03 -7.77 -10.56
CA ASP A 73 -4.04 -7.95 -12.00
C ASP A 73 -2.78 -8.70 -12.44
N ARG A 74 -2.90 -9.56 -13.44
CA ARG A 74 -1.76 -10.33 -13.96
C ARG A 74 -1.00 -9.48 -14.99
N PRO A 75 0.32 -9.32 -14.86
CA PRO A 75 1.11 -8.68 -15.90
C PRO A 75 1.02 -9.48 -17.20
N THR A 76 1.17 -8.79 -18.33
CA THR A 76 1.25 -9.42 -19.66
C THR A 76 2.60 -10.13 -19.84
N ALA A 77 3.67 -9.54 -19.27
CA ALA A 77 5.00 -10.14 -19.22
C ALA A 77 5.75 -9.67 -17.97
N GLY A 78 6.86 -10.35 -17.68
CA GLY A 78 7.68 -10.09 -16.50
C GLY A 78 7.21 -10.82 -15.25
N THR A 79 7.95 -10.66 -14.16
CA THR A 79 7.72 -11.36 -12.90
C THR A 79 7.55 -10.37 -11.75
N VAL A 80 6.69 -10.75 -10.78
CA VAL A 80 6.45 -10.02 -9.54
C VAL A 80 6.78 -10.92 -8.37
N CYS A 81 7.68 -10.49 -7.49
CA CYS A 81 8.03 -11.20 -6.27
C CYS A 81 7.70 -10.35 -5.03
N ILE A 82 7.01 -10.93 -4.04
CA ILE A 82 6.78 -10.33 -2.72
C ILE A 82 7.47 -11.17 -1.65
N GLY A 83 8.44 -10.57 -0.97
CA GLY A 83 9.22 -11.23 0.07
C GLY A 83 9.80 -12.56 -0.40
N GLY A 84 10.36 -12.60 -1.62
CA GLY A 84 10.97 -13.76 -2.24
C GLY A 84 10.01 -14.78 -2.85
N THR A 85 8.69 -14.54 -2.80
CA THR A 85 7.70 -15.43 -3.44
C THR A 85 7.25 -14.84 -4.76
N GLU A 86 7.45 -15.55 -5.85
CA GLU A 86 7.01 -15.15 -7.18
C GLU A 86 5.49 -15.36 -7.31
N LEU A 87 4.76 -14.28 -7.63
CA LEU A 87 3.29 -14.30 -7.72
C LEU A 87 2.79 -14.97 -8.99
N SER A 88 3.50 -14.80 -10.10
CA SER A 88 3.12 -15.31 -11.43
C SER A 88 3.07 -16.84 -11.47
N SER A 89 3.86 -17.52 -10.65
CA SER A 89 3.90 -18.99 -10.56
C SER A 89 2.75 -19.57 -9.70
N LEU A 90 2.01 -18.72 -8.95
CA LEU A 90 1.00 -19.19 -8.01
C LEU A 90 -0.35 -19.43 -8.70
N LYS A 91 -1.03 -20.53 -8.28
CA LYS A 91 -2.44 -20.73 -8.57
C LYS A 91 -3.29 -19.70 -7.79
N GLU A 92 -4.49 -19.40 -8.29
CA GLU A 92 -5.34 -18.34 -7.72
C GLU A 92 -5.64 -18.53 -6.21
N THR A 93 -5.83 -19.77 -5.76
CA THR A 93 -6.04 -20.08 -4.34
C THR A 93 -4.82 -19.73 -3.48
N ALA A 94 -3.60 -20.02 -3.95
CA ALA A 94 -2.36 -19.70 -3.28
C ALA A 94 -2.09 -18.17 -3.31
N LEU A 95 -2.40 -17.53 -4.43
CA LEU A 95 -2.28 -16.08 -4.58
C LEU A 95 -3.26 -15.34 -3.65
N THR A 96 -4.51 -15.81 -3.54
CA THR A 96 -5.51 -15.26 -2.61
C THR A 96 -5.05 -15.41 -1.16
N ARG A 97 -4.47 -16.56 -0.80
CA ARG A 97 -3.90 -16.76 0.54
C ARG A 97 -2.71 -15.83 0.80
N LEU A 98 -1.79 -15.68 -0.16
CA LEU A 98 -0.65 -14.78 -0.04
C LEU A 98 -1.11 -13.33 0.15
N ARG A 99 -2.06 -12.84 -0.66
CA ARG A 99 -2.64 -11.50 -0.53
C ARG A 99 -3.17 -11.25 0.87
N ARG A 100 -3.96 -12.18 1.39
CA ARG A 100 -4.57 -12.10 2.73
C ARG A 100 -3.55 -12.08 3.86
N GLU A 101 -2.48 -12.86 3.75
CA GLU A 101 -1.50 -13.05 4.82
C GLU A 101 -0.36 -12.03 4.79
N ARG A 102 0.02 -11.53 3.59
CA ARG A 102 1.27 -10.82 3.39
C ARG A 102 1.12 -9.43 2.76
N ILE A 103 -0.08 -9.05 2.32
CA ILE A 103 -0.34 -7.77 1.69
C ILE A 103 -1.43 -7.02 2.45
N GLY A 104 -1.16 -5.75 2.79
CA GLY A 104 -2.17 -4.81 3.26
C GLY A 104 -2.62 -3.91 2.11
N PHE A 105 -3.89 -3.49 2.12
CA PHE A 105 -4.41 -2.53 1.16
C PHE A 105 -5.09 -1.36 1.85
N VAL A 106 -4.74 -0.15 1.40
CA VAL A 106 -5.40 1.10 1.76
C VAL A 106 -5.87 1.77 0.47
N PHE A 107 -7.16 2.01 0.34
CA PHE A 107 -7.77 2.61 -0.85
C PHE A 107 -8.32 4.01 -0.54
N GLN A 108 -8.50 4.81 -1.58
CA GLN A 108 -9.12 6.13 -1.49
C GLN A 108 -10.56 6.05 -0.95
N ALA A 109 -11.34 5.07 -1.37
CA ALA A 109 -12.74 4.87 -0.98
C ALA A 109 -12.92 4.06 0.32
N HIS A 110 -11.88 3.86 1.14
CA HIS A 110 -11.81 3.10 2.40
C HIS A 110 -12.26 1.63 2.30
N HIS A 111 -13.29 1.31 1.52
CA HIS A 111 -13.89 -0.01 1.33
C HIS A 111 -14.19 -0.75 2.65
N LEU A 112 -14.73 -0.03 3.62
CA LEU A 112 -15.27 -0.65 4.83
C LEU A 112 -16.59 -1.36 4.51
N VAL A 113 -16.83 -2.50 5.13
CA VAL A 113 -18.09 -3.23 5.03
C VAL A 113 -19.11 -2.52 5.89
N PRO A 114 -20.20 -1.92 5.31
CA PRO A 114 -21.10 -1.06 6.07
C PRO A 114 -21.91 -1.79 7.16
N SER A 115 -22.11 -3.10 6.99
CA SER A 115 -22.87 -3.95 7.91
C SER A 115 -22.03 -4.53 9.06
N LEU A 116 -20.76 -4.23 9.11
CA LEU A 116 -19.84 -4.67 10.16
C LEU A 116 -19.42 -3.48 11.01
N SER A 117 -19.26 -3.71 12.31
CA SER A 117 -18.66 -2.72 13.21
C SER A 117 -17.23 -2.38 12.81
N VAL A 118 -16.69 -1.32 13.37
CA VAL A 118 -15.31 -0.89 13.14
C VAL A 118 -14.32 -1.96 13.57
N ALA A 119 -14.53 -2.61 14.71
CA ALA A 119 -13.67 -3.71 15.17
C ALA A 119 -13.78 -4.95 14.27
N GLU A 120 -14.96 -5.27 13.79
CA GLU A 120 -15.18 -6.38 12.83
C GLU A 120 -14.50 -6.09 11.49
N ASN A 121 -14.58 -4.87 10.97
CA ASN A 121 -13.88 -4.46 9.76
C ASN A 121 -12.37 -4.65 9.88
N VAL A 122 -11.77 -4.27 11.02
CA VAL A 122 -10.34 -4.49 11.26
C VAL A 122 -10.01 -5.97 11.44
N SER A 123 -10.92 -6.74 12.03
CA SER A 123 -10.76 -8.20 12.25
C SER A 123 -10.85 -9.02 10.97
N LEU A 124 -11.53 -8.52 9.94
CA LEU A 124 -11.93 -9.26 8.74
C LEU A 124 -10.76 -10.00 8.06
N PRO A 125 -9.57 -9.42 7.84
CA PRO A 125 -8.45 -10.14 7.23
C PRO A 125 -7.95 -11.31 8.08
N LEU A 126 -8.02 -11.20 9.42
CA LEU A 126 -7.65 -12.27 10.35
C LEU A 126 -8.66 -13.42 10.26
N LEU A 127 -9.96 -13.11 10.32
CA LEU A 127 -11.05 -14.09 10.25
C LEU A 127 -11.00 -14.86 8.94
N LEU A 128 -10.89 -14.15 7.80
CA LEU A 128 -10.76 -14.77 6.49
C LEU A 128 -9.48 -15.61 6.35
N GLY A 129 -8.45 -15.31 7.12
CA GLY A 129 -7.20 -16.06 7.22
C GLY A 129 -7.24 -17.25 8.16
N GLY A 130 -8.37 -17.51 8.85
CA GLY A 130 -8.47 -18.55 9.88
C GLY A 130 -7.58 -18.27 11.10
N ARG A 131 -7.21 -17.00 11.34
CA ARG A 131 -6.34 -16.58 12.46
C ARG A 131 -7.18 -16.10 13.63
N ALA A 132 -6.74 -16.40 14.85
CA ALA A 132 -7.39 -15.87 16.05
C ALA A 132 -7.34 -14.34 16.06
N VAL A 133 -8.50 -13.71 16.26
CA VAL A 133 -8.62 -12.25 16.35
C VAL A 133 -8.06 -11.75 17.69
N GLY A 134 -8.50 -12.36 18.80
CA GLY A 134 -8.14 -11.92 20.15
C GLY A 134 -8.39 -10.41 20.30
N ASP A 135 -7.45 -9.71 20.92
CA ASP A 135 -7.48 -8.27 21.11
C ASP A 135 -6.80 -7.46 19.97
N ARG A 136 -6.39 -8.14 18.88
CA ARG A 136 -5.62 -7.50 17.79
C ARG A 136 -6.37 -6.34 17.14
N ALA A 137 -7.65 -6.51 16.86
CA ALA A 137 -8.45 -5.46 16.24
C ALA A 137 -8.56 -4.23 17.15
N LEU A 138 -8.83 -4.43 18.42
CA LEU A 138 -8.94 -3.33 19.40
C LEU A 138 -7.60 -2.60 19.58
N ARG A 139 -6.49 -3.35 19.65
CA ARG A 139 -5.16 -2.73 19.66
C ARG A 139 -4.91 -1.95 18.36
N GLY A 140 -5.35 -2.46 17.18
CA GLY A 140 -5.27 -1.77 15.90
C GLY A 140 -5.99 -0.45 15.91
N LEU A 141 -7.18 -0.46 16.41
CA LEU A 141 -7.97 0.75 16.58
C LEU A 141 -7.31 1.74 17.54
N ALA A 142 -6.81 1.25 18.67
CA ALA A 142 -6.10 2.09 19.62
C ALA A 142 -4.85 2.75 19.00
N ALA A 143 -4.12 2.03 18.16
CA ALA A 143 -2.93 2.55 17.48
C ALA A 143 -3.24 3.67 16.47
N VAL A 144 -4.46 3.69 15.91
CA VAL A 144 -4.92 4.77 15.03
C VAL A 144 -5.81 5.80 15.75
N GLY A 145 -5.83 5.79 17.09
CA GLY A 145 -6.58 6.74 17.92
C GLY A 145 -8.10 6.54 17.91
N LEU A 146 -8.56 5.28 17.71
CA LEU A 146 -9.98 4.90 17.66
C LEU A 146 -10.31 3.73 18.60
N GLY A 147 -9.55 3.58 19.70
CA GLY A 147 -9.71 2.47 20.62
C GLY A 147 -11.07 2.38 21.33
N ASP A 148 -11.75 3.52 21.47
CA ASP A 148 -13.08 3.67 22.03
C ASP A 148 -14.22 3.50 21.02
N ARG A 149 -13.92 3.32 19.72
CA ARG A 149 -14.87 3.27 18.61
C ARG A 149 -15.09 1.88 18.04
N GLY A 150 -14.67 0.81 18.74
CA GLY A 150 -14.75 -0.56 18.23
C GLY A 150 -16.15 -1.01 17.81
N GLU A 151 -17.17 -0.65 18.58
CA GLU A 151 -18.56 -1.02 18.35
C GLU A 151 -19.30 -0.08 17.38
N ALA A 152 -18.70 1.07 17.02
CA ALA A 152 -19.31 2.02 16.08
C ALA A 152 -19.44 1.40 14.68
N MET A 153 -20.43 1.86 13.93
CA MET A 153 -20.60 1.49 12.52
C MET A 153 -19.85 2.50 11.62
N PRO A 154 -19.42 2.09 10.42
CA PRO A 154 -18.73 2.99 9.48
C PRO A 154 -19.52 4.29 9.18
N SER A 155 -20.84 4.25 9.19
CA SER A 155 -21.72 5.41 8.98
C SER A 155 -21.66 6.44 10.10
N GLU A 156 -21.14 6.09 11.26
CA GLU A 156 -21.02 6.97 12.44
C GLU A 156 -19.63 7.65 12.49
N LEU A 157 -18.77 7.39 11.52
CA LEU A 157 -17.41 7.89 11.44
C LEU A 157 -17.28 9.00 10.37
N SER A 158 -16.37 9.95 10.63
CA SER A 158 -15.92 10.88 9.58
C SER A 158 -15.07 10.15 8.53
N GLY A 159 -14.90 10.75 7.33
CA GLY A 159 -14.04 10.19 6.27
C GLY A 159 -12.60 9.90 6.76
N GLY A 160 -12.01 10.82 7.52
CA GLY A 160 -10.68 10.63 8.11
C GLY A 160 -10.64 9.49 9.14
N GLN A 161 -11.71 9.31 9.93
CA GLN A 161 -11.83 8.17 10.84
C GLN A 161 -11.97 6.85 10.07
N CYS A 162 -12.78 6.80 9.01
CA CYS A 162 -12.90 5.64 8.13
C CYS A 162 -11.55 5.26 7.51
N GLN A 163 -10.75 6.25 7.10
CA GLN A 163 -9.41 6.00 6.55
C GLN A 163 -8.46 5.42 7.60
N ARG A 164 -8.51 5.92 8.83
CA ARG A 164 -7.72 5.35 9.94
C ARG A 164 -8.11 3.91 10.25
N VAL A 165 -9.40 3.57 10.16
CA VAL A 165 -9.87 2.17 10.26
C VAL A 165 -9.33 1.33 9.10
N ALA A 166 -9.34 1.84 7.87
CA ALA A 166 -8.79 1.14 6.71
C ALA A 166 -7.27 0.89 6.84
N ILE A 167 -6.52 1.85 7.41
CA ILE A 167 -5.09 1.67 7.73
C ILE A 167 -4.92 0.59 8.81
N ALA A 168 -5.70 0.62 9.91
CA ALA A 168 -5.66 -0.41 10.95
C ALA A 168 -5.94 -1.79 10.38
N ARG A 169 -6.97 -1.92 9.52
CA ARG A 169 -7.30 -3.17 8.81
C ARG A 169 -6.16 -3.67 7.93
N ALA A 170 -5.49 -2.77 7.22
CA ALA A 170 -4.36 -3.13 6.35
C ALA A 170 -3.16 -3.66 7.15
N LEU A 171 -2.94 -3.15 8.36
CA LEU A 171 -1.79 -3.47 9.20
C LEU A 171 -2.03 -4.64 10.18
N VAL A 172 -3.29 -5.00 10.48
CA VAL A 172 -3.65 -5.98 11.54
C VAL A 172 -3.05 -7.38 11.34
N THR A 173 -2.77 -7.76 10.10
CA THR A 173 -2.13 -9.04 9.76
C THR A 173 -0.61 -9.02 9.87
N ALA A 174 0.00 -7.86 10.16
CA ALA A 174 1.43 -7.61 10.08
C ALA A 174 2.01 -7.99 8.70
N PRO A 175 1.54 -7.35 7.60
CA PRO A 175 1.90 -7.71 6.24
C PRO A 175 3.37 -7.42 5.93
N ASP A 176 3.92 -8.10 4.90
CA ASP A 176 5.26 -7.81 4.37
C ASP A 176 5.30 -6.46 3.65
N ILE A 177 4.17 -6.07 3.02
CA ILE A 177 4.04 -4.83 2.25
C ILE A 177 2.60 -4.30 2.33
N VAL A 178 2.46 -2.98 2.40
CA VAL A 178 1.19 -2.26 2.28
C VAL A 178 1.17 -1.49 0.97
N PHE A 179 0.15 -1.71 0.17
CA PHE A 179 -0.15 -0.90 -1.01
C PHE A 179 -1.22 0.13 -0.67
N ALA A 180 -0.96 1.40 -0.98
CA ALA A 180 -1.88 2.51 -0.75
C ALA A 180 -2.19 3.22 -2.07
N ASP A 181 -3.45 3.13 -2.51
CA ASP A 181 -3.94 3.76 -3.74
C ASP A 181 -4.67 5.06 -3.40
N GLU A 182 -4.03 6.21 -3.66
CA GLU A 182 -4.54 7.56 -3.37
C GLU A 182 -5.12 7.69 -1.94
N PRO A 183 -4.38 7.31 -0.87
CA PRO A 183 -4.96 7.12 0.46
C PRO A 183 -5.48 8.40 1.11
N THR A 184 -5.20 9.56 0.52
CA THR A 184 -5.61 10.89 1.02
C THR A 184 -6.53 11.64 0.07
N GLY A 185 -6.85 11.07 -1.09
CA GLY A 185 -7.53 11.77 -2.17
C GLY A 185 -8.98 12.18 -1.89
N ALA A 186 -9.61 11.64 -0.84
CA ALA A 186 -10.97 11.97 -0.41
C ALA A 186 -11.03 12.69 0.96
N LEU A 187 -9.86 13.11 1.51
CA LEU A 187 -9.75 13.65 2.85
C LEU A 187 -9.51 15.17 2.84
N ASP A 188 -9.95 15.83 3.90
CA ASP A 188 -9.49 17.19 4.19
C ASP A 188 -7.99 17.20 4.56
N PRO A 189 -7.30 18.36 4.49
CA PRO A 189 -5.85 18.43 4.73
C PRO A 189 -5.40 17.88 6.09
N ALA A 190 -6.18 18.10 7.16
CA ALA A 190 -5.80 17.62 8.50
C ALA A 190 -5.93 16.11 8.60
N ALA A 191 -7.02 15.53 8.10
CA ALA A 191 -7.21 14.08 8.04
C ALA A 191 -6.20 13.39 7.12
N ALA A 192 -5.82 14.04 6.01
CA ALA A 192 -4.77 13.55 5.10
C ALA A 192 -3.41 13.46 5.81
N GLU A 193 -3.02 14.49 6.55
CA GLU A 193 -1.78 14.51 7.31
C GLU A 193 -1.78 13.42 8.39
N GLU A 194 -2.88 13.22 9.13
CA GLU A 194 -3.00 12.14 10.11
C GLU A 194 -2.84 10.75 9.47
N ALA A 195 -3.46 10.50 8.31
CA ALA A 195 -3.35 9.24 7.60
C ALA A 195 -1.90 8.97 7.13
N LEU A 196 -1.23 9.99 6.57
CA LEU A 196 0.17 9.89 6.14
C LEU A 196 1.12 9.67 7.32
N LYS A 197 0.88 10.34 8.45
CA LYS A 197 1.63 10.16 9.69
C LYS A 197 1.52 8.72 10.21
N LEU A 198 0.34 8.11 10.14
CA LEU A 198 0.14 6.71 10.53
C LEU A 198 0.92 5.75 9.60
N LEU A 199 0.87 5.96 8.28
CA LEU A 199 1.65 5.17 7.33
C LEU A 199 3.16 5.33 7.55
N ARG A 200 3.64 6.56 7.81
CA ARG A 200 5.05 6.82 8.12
C ARG A 200 5.47 6.12 9.42
N GLN A 201 4.65 6.19 10.46
CA GLN A 201 4.91 5.51 11.72
C GLN A 201 4.95 3.98 11.57
N ALA A 202 4.09 3.40 10.73
CA ALA A 202 4.12 1.97 10.44
C ALA A 202 5.47 1.55 9.80
N VAL A 203 6.09 2.43 9.02
CA VAL A 203 7.42 2.19 8.45
C VAL A 203 8.52 2.40 9.50
N ASP A 204 8.55 3.58 10.14
CA ASP A 204 9.67 3.98 11.01
C ASP A 204 9.76 3.18 12.30
N ARG A 205 8.61 2.87 12.92
CA ARG A 205 8.55 2.21 14.22
C ARG A 205 8.41 0.72 14.13
N ASP A 206 7.66 0.25 13.12
CA ASP A 206 7.23 -1.13 13.03
C ASP A 206 7.88 -1.90 11.87
N GLY A 207 8.66 -1.19 11.04
CA GLY A 207 9.44 -1.79 9.96
C GLY A 207 8.60 -2.31 8.81
N HIS A 208 7.35 -1.83 8.65
CA HIS A 208 6.53 -2.16 7.49
C HIS A 208 7.10 -1.52 6.22
N THR A 209 6.80 -2.11 5.08
CA THR A 209 7.09 -1.52 3.78
C THR A 209 5.81 -0.95 3.20
N VAL A 210 5.85 0.28 2.69
CA VAL A 210 4.69 0.94 2.08
C VAL A 210 5.01 1.33 0.65
N VAL A 211 4.13 1.00 -0.28
CA VAL A 211 4.13 1.52 -1.66
C VAL A 211 2.85 2.29 -1.89
N MET A 212 2.95 3.58 -2.03
CA MET A 212 1.83 4.49 -2.23
C MET A 212 1.82 5.01 -3.67
N VAL A 213 0.67 5.01 -4.31
CA VAL A 213 0.47 5.77 -5.54
C VAL A 213 -0.35 7.02 -5.22
N THR A 214 0.09 8.16 -5.74
CA THR A 214 -0.60 9.44 -5.53
C THR A 214 -0.27 10.43 -6.63
N HIS A 215 -1.12 11.43 -6.81
CA HIS A 215 -0.85 12.60 -7.63
C HIS A 215 -0.53 13.85 -6.79
N ASP A 216 -0.65 13.76 -5.45
CA ASP A 216 -0.40 14.86 -4.54
C ASP A 216 1.08 14.91 -4.12
N PRO A 217 1.83 15.99 -4.46
CA PRO A 217 3.22 16.18 -4.03
C PRO A 217 3.40 16.27 -2.52
N PHE A 218 2.39 16.74 -1.78
CA PHE A 218 2.45 16.80 -0.32
C PHE A 218 2.43 15.38 0.26
N ALA A 219 1.53 14.52 -0.20
CA ALA A 219 1.48 13.13 0.23
C ALA A 219 2.77 12.38 -0.14
N ALA A 220 3.28 12.56 -1.35
CA ALA A 220 4.50 11.91 -1.82
C ALA A 220 5.75 12.31 -1.03
N ALA A 221 5.81 13.53 -0.50
CA ALA A 221 6.94 14.02 0.31
C ALA A 221 7.10 13.27 1.65
N TRP A 222 6.12 12.46 2.08
CA TRP A 222 6.25 11.59 3.26
C TRP A 222 7.05 10.31 3.00
N ALA A 223 7.30 9.99 1.71
CA ALA A 223 8.05 8.80 1.33
C ALA A 223 9.57 9.00 1.47
N ASP A 224 10.31 7.88 1.57
CA ASP A 224 11.77 7.91 1.51
C ASP A 224 12.25 8.17 0.08
N GLU A 225 11.44 7.80 -0.90
CA GLU A 225 11.75 7.90 -2.32
C GLU A 225 10.46 8.10 -3.13
N VAL A 226 10.53 8.91 -4.18
CA VAL A 226 9.47 9.07 -5.18
C VAL A 226 9.95 8.59 -6.55
N LEU A 227 9.15 7.76 -7.19
CA LEU A 227 9.30 7.39 -8.60
C LEU A 227 8.28 8.14 -9.44
N PHE A 228 8.72 8.61 -10.59
CA PHE A 228 7.87 9.31 -11.56
C PHE A 228 7.47 8.36 -12.69
N LEU A 229 6.17 8.15 -12.86
CA LEU A 229 5.58 7.30 -13.91
C LEU A 229 4.90 8.18 -14.95
N MET A 230 5.28 8.01 -16.22
CA MET A 230 4.71 8.73 -17.37
C MET A 230 4.45 7.75 -18.51
N ARG A 231 3.21 7.74 -19.03
CA ARG A 231 2.83 6.86 -20.17
C ARG A 231 3.29 5.41 -19.98
N GLY A 232 3.11 4.87 -18.79
CA GLY A 232 3.48 3.48 -18.43
C GLY A 232 4.98 3.22 -18.25
N LYS A 233 5.84 4.25 -18.19
CA LYS A 233 7.29 4.12 -17.99
C LYS A 233 7.75 4.86 -16.75
N LEU A 234 8.71 4.28 -16.00
CA LEU A 234 9.43 5.00 -14.96
C LEU A 234 10.43 5.95 -15.65
N VAL A 235 10.27 7.25 -15.41
CA VAL A 235 11.04 8.31 -16.10
C VAL A 235 11.96 9.08 -15.14
N GLY A 236 11.87 8.85 -13.84
CA GLY A 236 12.72 9.50 -12.85
C GLY A 236 12.51 8.96 -11.45
N ARG A 237 13.46 9.28 -10.58
CA ARG A 237 13.39 8.98 -9.15
C ARG A 237 14.00 10.12 -8.34
N GLN A 238 13.50 10.33 -7.13
CA GLN A 238 14.00 11.33 -6.19
C GLN A 238 14.03 10.72 -4.79
N GLU A 239 15.21 10.69 -4.18
CA GLU A 239 15.39 10.32 -2.79
C GLU A 239 15.15 11.52 -1.88
N ARG A 240 14.64 11.27 -0.66
CA ARG A 240 14.31 12.30 0.35
C ARG A 240 13.53 13.46 -0.27
N PRO A 241 12.36 13.16 -0.84
CA PRO A 241 11.63 14.14 -1.61
C PRO A 241 11.07 15.28 -0.74
N GLU A 242 11.08 16.48 -1.31
CA GLU A 242 10.35 17.62 -0.79
C GLU A 242 9.24 17.99 -1.78
N ALA A 243 8.08 18.44 -1.28
CA ALA A 243 6.92 18.75 -2.13
C ALA A 243 7.24 19.80 -3.20
N ALA A 244 8.11 20.77 -2.93
CA ALA A 244 8.55 21.77 -3.91
C ALA A 244 9.42 21.15 -5.01
N GLY A 245 10.33 20.24 -4.66
CA GLY A 245 11.17 19.51 -5.61
C GLY A 245 10.35 18.62 -6.52
N ILE A 246 9.40 17.87 -5.94
CA ILE A 246 8.46 17.02 -6.68
C ILE A 246 7.67 17.84 -7.72
N ARG A 247 7.10 18.99 -7.31
CA ARG A 247 6.34 19.88 -8.23
C ARG A 247 7.19 20.35 -9.41
N ARG A 248 8.48 20.67 -9.17
CA ARG A 248 9.41 21.07 -10.25
C ARG A 248 9.58 19.94 -11.25
N VAL A 249 9.90 18.73 -10.77
CA VAL A 249 10.09 17.56 -11.64
C VAL A 249 8.82 17.25 -12.44
N LEU A 250 7.63 17.30 -11.82
CA LEU A 250 6.36 17.08 -12.53
C LEU A 250 6.11 18.13 -13.61
N LYS A 251 6.47 19.40 -13.38
CA LYS A 251 6.37 20.47 -14.35
C LYS A 251 7.29 20.20 -15.55
N ASP A 252 8.57 19.91 -15.29
CA ASP A 252 9.57 19.64 -16.32
C ASP A 252 9.17 18.43 -17.20
N LEU A 253 8.66 17.37 -16.57
CA LEU A 253 8.14 16.17 -17.25
C LEU A 253 6.88 16.48 -18.08
N GLY A 254 6.00 17.37 -17.62
CA GLY A 254 4.80 17.79 -18.33
C GLY A 254 5.14 18.65 -19.58
N GLU A 255 6.10 19.55 -19.49
CA GLU A 255 6.55 20.40 -20.60
C GLU A 255 7.34 19.62 -21.67
N GLY A 256 8.08 18.56 -21.27
CA GLY A 256 8.80 17.69 -22.22
C GLY A 256 7.92 16.64 -22.92
N ALA A 257 6.63 16.56 -22.58
CA ALA A 257 5.68 15.58 -23.13
C ALA A 257 4.67 16.21 -24.12
N ALA A 258 4.71 17.53 -24.33
CA ALA A 258 3.93 18.28 -25.32
C ALA A 258 4.73 18.40 -26.61
#